data_a446b2c0133c2572dc30938e9581e714
#
_entry.id   a446b2c0133c2572dc30938e9581e714
#
_cell.length_a   1.000
_cell.length_b   1.000
_cell.length_c   1.000
_cell.angle_alpha   90.00
_cell.angle_beta   90.00
_cell.angle_gamma   90.00
#
_symmetry.space_group_name_H-M   'P 1'
#
loop_
_entity.id
_entity.type
_entity.pdbx_description
1 polymer ?
#
loop_
_entity_poly.entity_id
_entity_poly.type
_entity_poly.pdbx_seq_one_letter_code
_entity_poly.pdbx_strand_id
1 'polypeptide(L)'
;MLEGYEKIGCDALNVGYFELLLGKDFLMDKVNSTSVPFVSANLRSSETGKLLFPPYQIVERQNLTVGIVGLTTLVPDTLSGVKVSDHIVAGNNQIKELKDKVDLIVILINSDRKEHQKHPAEFPDADFIFVSGSNNRTRPHMPQKEGGPYLYSSGKQGKYMMVLDLDIKQYNTPIVDVSSHEEKIKSVNRRFERLQKKDPTKSLDELYKGQPNVMKLIVQYRQDIKDAEVALANSVNTMKFQSIALSKKIKDDPDMLSFVDTSLLTCTKLNKKIDYKVNPKRK
;
A
#
# COMPACT_ATOMS: atom_id res chain seq x y z
N MET A 1 -0.49 -11.93 16.93
CA MET A 1 -0.61 -11.04 15.76
C MET A 1 -2.06 -10.64 15.51
N LEU A 2 -3.00 -11.57 15.35
CA LEU A 2 -4.44 -11.25 15.16
C LEU A 2 -4.99 -10.39 16.29
N GLU A 3 -4.74 -10.75 17.55
CA GLU A 3 -5.13 -9.93 18.70
C GLU A 3 -4.54 -8.49 18.65
N GLY A 4 -3.34 -8.34 18.10
CA GLY A 4 -2.77 -7.00 17.83
C GLY A 4 -3.57 -6.24 16.78
N TYR A 5 -4.00 -6.90 15.71
CA TYR A 5 -4.86 -6.27 14.70
C TYR A 5 -6.24 -5.88 15.26
N GLU A 6 -6.82 -6.70 16.14
CA GLU A 6 -8.06 -6.35 16.85
C GLU A 6 -7.90 -5.11 17.72
N LYS A 7 -6.78 -5.02 18.46
CA LYS A 7 -6.49 -3.87 19.34
C LYS A 7 -6.32 -2.56 18.58
N ILE A 8 -5.75 -2.58 17.38
CA ILE A 8 -5.59 -1.39 16.53
C ILE A 8 -6.81 -1.08 15.66
N GLY A 9 -7.81 -1.95 15.65
CA GLY A 9 -9.03 -1.75 14.84
C GLY A 9 -8.79 -1.97 13.34
N CYS A 10 -8.29 -3.16 12.97
CA CYS A 10 -8.04 -3.50 11.57
C CYS A 10 -9.37 -3.70 10.80
N ASP A 11 -9.60 -2.90 9.78
CA ASP A 11 -10.85 -2.91 8.99
C ASP A 11 -10.92 -4.01 7.94
N ALA A 12 -9.79 -4.46 7.40
CA ALA A 12 -9.73 -5.60 6.48
C ALA A 12 -8.31 -6.19 6.42
N LEU A 13 -8.22 -7.50 6.29
CA LEU A 13 -6.99 -8.24 6.07
C LEU A 13 -7.14 -9.13 4.84
N ASN A 14 -6.33 -8.87 3.81
CA ASN A 14 -6.30 -9.74 2.63
C ASN A 14 -5.54 -11.04 2.94
N VAL A 15 -6.11 -12.17 2.56
CA VAL A 15 -5.45 -13.47 2.67
C VAL A 15 -4.38 -13.59 1.59
N GLY A 16 -3.12 -13.68 2.00
CA GLY A 16 -1.97 -13.82 1.11
C GLY A 16 -1.17 -15.10 1.38
N TYR A 17 0.05 -15.13 0.82
CA TYR A 17 0.93 -16.30 0.89
C TYR A 17 1.22 -16.78 2.32
N PHE A 18 1.50 -15.84 3.23
CA PHE A 18 1.92 -16.19 4.59
C PHE A 18 0.77 -16.71 5.45
N GLU A 19 -0.45 -16.24 5.23
CA GLU A 19 -1.65 -16.73 5.90
C GLU A 19 -1.96 -18.17 5.51
N LEU A 20 -1.59 -18.58 4.28
CA LEU A 20 -1.82 -19.91 3.73
C LEU A 20 -0.71 -20.94 4.04
N LEU A 21 0.43 -20.52 4.60
CA LEU A 21 1.61 -21.39 4.82
C LEU A 21 1.32 -22.62 5.70
N LEU A 22 0.44 -22.49 6.67
CA LEU A 22 0.07 -23.58 7.61
C LEU A 22 -1.17 -24.35 7.14
N GLY A 23 -1.63 -24.08 5.91
CA GLY A 23 -2.76 -24.77 5.29
C GLY A 23 -4.12 -24.13 5.61
N LYS A 24 -5.13 -24.59 4.86
CA LYS A 24 -6.50 -24.07 4.90
C LYS A 24 -7.11 -24.22 6.29
N ASP A 25 -7.01 -25.40 6.89
CA ASP A 25 -7.75 -25.70 8.13
C ASP A 25 -7.23 -24.88 9.33
N PHE A 26 -5.91 -24.71 9.41
CA PHE A 26 -5.29 -23.82 10.39
C PHE A 26 -5.75 -22.37 10.22
N LEU A 27 -5.78 -21.89 8.97
CA LEU A 27 -6.23 -20.53 8.69
C LEU A 27 -7.70 -20.33 9.07
N MET A 28 -8.58 -21.26 8.70
CA MET A 28 -10.01 -21.19 9.02
C MET A 28 -10.26 -21.21 10.53
N ASP A 29 -9.49 -22.01 11.30
CA ASP A 29 -9.54 -22.00 12.76
C ASP A 29 -9.21 -20.60 13.32
N LYS A 30 -8.18 -19.94 12.77
CA LYS A 30 -7.78 -18.59 13.19
C LYS A 30 -8.80 -17.52 12.79
N VAL A 31 -9.35 -17.61 11.59
CA VAL A 31 -10.41 -16.71 11.11
C VAL A 31 -11.64 -16.78 12.01
N ASN A 32 -12.05 -17.99 12.41
CA ASN A 32 -13.20 -18.20 13.29
C ASN A 32 -12.95 -17.74 14.76
N SER A 33 -11.69 -17.52 15.14
CA SER A 33 -11.29 -17.12 16.49
C SER A 33 -10.99 -15.64 16.66
N THR A 34 -11.23 -14.81 15.63
CA THR A 34 -10.92 -13.38 15.64
C THR A 34 -12.05 -12.54 15.06
N SER A 35 -12.12 -11.29 15.47
CA SER A 35 -13.03 -10.29 14.89
C SER A 35 -12.45 -9.55 13.68
N VAL A 36 -11.17 -9.77 13.34
CA VAL A 36 -10.53 -9.14 12.17
C VAL A 36 -11.22 -9.62 10.88
N PRO A 37 -11.71 -8.71 10.01
CA PRO A 37 -12.36 -9.09 8.77
C PRO A 37 -11.33 -9.61 7.76
N PHE A 38 -11.37 -10.89 7.44
CA PHE A 38 -10.58 -11.47 6.35
C PHE A 38 -11.33 -11.38 5.04
N VAL A 39 -10.63 -10.97 3.97
CA VAL A 39 -11.21 -10.82 2.62
C VAL A 39 -10.39 -11.57 1.58
N SER A 40 -11.07 -12.23 0.63
CA SER A 40 -10.47 -12.75 -0.61
C SER A 40 -11.53 -13.06 -1.65
N ALA A 41 -11.47 -12.41 -2.81
CA ALA A 41 -12.41 -12.61 -3.90
C ALA A 41 -12.06 -13.79 -4.82
N ASN A 42 -10.86 -14.38 -4.69
CA ASN A 42 -10.40 -15.40 -5.62
C ASN A 42 -9.90 -16.70 -4.97
N LEU A 43 -9.97 -16.84 -3.64
CA LEU A 43 -9.70 -18.11 -2.95
C LEU A 43 -10.98 -18.91 -2.77
N ARG A 44 -11.01 -20.13 -3.32
CA ARG A 44 -12.18 -21.01 -3.31
C ARG A 44 -11.85 -22.37 -2.70
N SER A 45 -12.84 -22.99 -2.10
CA SER A 45 -12.75 -24.40 -1.70
C SER A 45 -12.59 -25.28 -2.96
N SER A 46 -11.60 -26.17 -2.97
CA SER A 46 -11.45 -27.14 -4.05
C SER A 46 -12.60 -28.14 -4.13
N GLU A 47 -13.28 -28.40 -3.03
CA GLU A 47 -14.38 -29.37 -2.93
C GLU A 47 -15.70 -28.76 -3.44
N THR A 48 -16.01 -27.52 -3.01
CA THR A 48 -17.34 -26.93 -3.24
C THR A 48 -17.31 -25.84 -4.32
N GLY A 49 -16.16 -25.36 -4.71
CA GLY A 49 -16.00 -24.21 -5.61
C GLY A 49 -16.45 -22.86 -5.02
N LYS A 50 -16.98 -22.83 -3.80
CA LYS A 50 -17.42 -21.60 -3.13
C LYS A 50 -16.23 -20.78 -2.63
N LEU A 51 -16.40 -19.47 -2.50
CA LEU A 51 -15.42 -18.59 -1.86
C LEU A 51 -15.21 -19.05 -0.40
N LEU A 52 -13.94 -18.99 0.03
CA LEU A 52 -13.56 -19.30 1.41
C LEU A 52 -13.73 -18.10 2.35
N PHE A 53 -13.71 -16.90 1.80
CA PHE A 53 -13.80 -15.63 2.55
C PHE A 53 -14.81 -14.71 1.87
N PRO A 54 -15.34 -13.70 2.59
CA PRO A 54 -16.01 -12.57 1.96
C PRO A 54 -15.09 -11.95 0.88
N PRO A 55 -15.62 -11.63 -0.31
CA PRO A 55 -14.78 -11.07 -1.37
C PRO A 55 -14.29 -9.66 -1.08
N TYR A 56 -15.04 -8.92 -0.30
CA TYR A 56 -14.74 -7.55 0.10
C TYR A 56 -15.30 -7.23 1.49
N GLN A 57 -14.84 -6.12 2.06
CA GLN A 57 -15.39 -5.46 3.24
C GLN A 57 -15.81 -4.04 2.87
N ILE A 58 -16.97 -3.58 3.32
CA ILE A 58 -17.36 -2.17 3.23
C ILE A 58 -17.12 -1.52 4.60
N VAL A 59 -16.47 -0.38 4.58
CA VAL A 59 -16.12 0.40 5.76
C VAL A 59 -16.66 1.82 5.61
N GLU A 60 -17.38 2.29 6.63
CA GLU A 60 -17.86 3.66 6.68
C GLU A 60 -16.95 4.49 7.58
N ARG A 61 -16.48 5.61 7.08
CA ARG A 61 -15.64 6.56 7.81
C ARG A 61 -16.11 7.98 7.53
N GLN A 62 -16.60 8.65 8.58
CA GLN A 62 -17.22 9.98 8.44
C GLN A 62 -18.34 9.95 7.38
N ASN A 63 -18.11 10.61 6.24
CA ASN A 63 -19.08 10.71 5.15
C ASN A 63 -18.65 9.88 3.92
N LEU A 64 -17.69 8.97 4.08
CA LEU A 64 -17.18 8.14 2.98
C LEU A 64 -17.44 6.67 3.25
N THR A 65 -17.89 5.98 2.21
CA THR A 65 -17.97 4.51 2.15
C THR A 65 -16.84 3.97 1.30
N VAL A 66 -16.08 3.00 1.84
CA VAL A 66 -14.92 2.41 1.17
C VAL A 66 -15.12 0.92 1.01
N GLY A 67 -15.09 0.43 -0.23
CA GLY A 67 -15.10 -0.99 -0.54
C GLY A 67 -13.67 -1.52 -0.64
N ILE A 68 -13.33 -2.52 0.18
CA ILE A 68 -11.99 -3.10 0.25
C ILE A 68 -12.04 -4.53 -0.27
N VAL A 69 -11.49 -4.78 -1.45
CA VAL A 69 -11.46 -6.10 -2.12
C VAL A 69 -10.13 -6.79 -1.87
N GLY A 70 -10.15 -8.07 -1.49
CA GLY A 70 -8.95 -8.87 -1.30
C GLY A 70 -8.65 -9.77 -2.50
N LEU A 71 -7.39 -9.82 -2.95
CA LEU A 71 -6.93 -10.67 -4.04
C LEU A 71 -5.58 -11.30 -3.73
N THR A 72 -5.32 -12.51 -4.26
CA THR A 72 -4.02 -13.15 -4.13
C THR A 72 -3.63 -13.92 -5.40
N THR A 73 -2.36 -13.83 -5.78
CA THR A 73 -1.77 -14.62 -6.87
C THR A 73 -0.67 -15.54 -6.36
N LEU A 74 -0.16 -15.27 -5.16
CA LEU A 74 0.89 -16.05 -4.52
C LEU A 74 0.28 -17.00 -3.49
N VAL A 75 0.51 -18.31 -3.70
CA VAL A 75 0.11 -19.35 -2.74
C VAL A 75 1.25 -20.34 -2.56
N PRO A 76 1.38 -20.99 -1.39
CA PRO A 76 2.37 -22.05 -1.19
C PRO A 76 2.12 -23.24 -2.11
N ASP A 77 3.19 -23.84 -2.65
CA ASP A 77 3.11 -25.03 -3.49
C ASP A 77 2.52 -26.25 -2.74
N THR A 78 2.61 -26.24 -1.40
CA THR A 78 2.07 -27.28 -0.51
C THR A 78 0.60 -27.09 -0.17
N LEU A 79 -0.03 -26.02 -0.66
CA LEU A 79 -1.41 -25.70 -0.33
C LEU A 79 -2.38 -26.71 -0.94
N SER A 80 -3.21 -27.34 -0.10
CA SER A 80 -4.25 -28.28 -0.48
C SER A 80 -5.64 -27.76 -0.07
N GLY A 81 -6.69 -28.25 -0.73
CA GLY A 81 -8.07 -27.90 -0.43
C GLY A 81 -8.49 -26.48 -0.87
N VAL A 82 -7.59 -25.73 -1.49
CA VAL A 82 -7.85 -24.38 -1.99
C VAL A 82 -7.57 -24.31 -3.50
N LYS A 83 -8.49 -23.68 -4.24
CA LYS A 83 -8.35 -23.34 -5.64
C LYS A 83 -8.26 -21.81 -5.77
N VAL A 84 -7.25 -21.33 -6.49
CA VAL A 84 -7.10 -19.90 -6.81
C VAL A 84 -7.78 -19.66 -8.16
N SER A 85 -8.80 -18.82 -8.20
CA SER A 85 -9.42 -18.39 -9.47
C SER A 85 -8.69 -17.16 -10.02
N ASP A 86 -8.94 -16.84 -11.28
CA ASP A 86 -8.35 -15.68 -11.94
C ASP A 86 -8.63 -14.40 -11.15
N HIS A 87 -7.57 -13.72 -10.75
CA HIS A 87 -7.65 -12.53 -9.88
C HIS A 87 -8.18 -11.31 -10.62
N ILE A 88 -7.91 -11.18 -11.94
CA ILE A 88 -8.38 -10.06 -12.74
C ILE A 88 -9.88 -10.15 -12.90
N VAL A 89 -10.39 -11.32 -13.27
CA VAL A 89 -11.83 -11.57 -13.41
C VAL A 89 -12.53 -11.39 -12.05
N ALA A 90 -11.98 -11.99 -10.99
CA ALA A 90 -12.57 -11.89 -9.66
C ALA A 90 -12.60 -10.44 -9.15
N GLY A 91 -11.49 -9.71 -9.27
CA GLY A 91 -11.40 -8.32 -8.84
C GLY A 91 -12.36 -7.40 -9.59
N ASN A 92 -12.38 -7.47 -10.94
CA ASN A 92 -13.27 -6.62 -11.73
C ASN A 92 -14.75 -6.93 -11.51
N ASN A 93 -15.12 -8.17 -11.21
CA ASN A 93 -16.48 -8.51 -10.81
C ASN A 93 -16.89 -7.82 -9.50
N GLN A 94 -15.98 -7.77 -8.50
CA GLN A 94 -16.25 -7.09 -7.24
C GLN A 94 -16.27 -5.57 -7.40
N ILE A 95 -15.37 -5.00 -8.20
CA ILE A 95 -15.38 -3.56 -8.55
C ILE A 95 -16.72 -3.18 -9.15
N LYS A 96 -17.20 -3.95 -10.14
CA LYS A 96 -18.51 -3.71 -10.77
C LYS A 96 -19.66 -3.80 -9.77
N GLU A 97 -19.62 -4.74 -8.82
CA GLU A 97 -20.64 -4.88 -7.78
C GLU A 97 -20.64 -3.71 -6.79
N LEU A 98 -19.43 -3.16 -6.49
CA LEU A 98 -19.24 -2.11 -5.50
C LEU A 98 -19.46 -0.70 -6.04
N LYS A 99 -19.28 -0.48 -7.34
CA LYS A 99 -19.25 0.83 -8.00
C LYS A 99 -20.40 1.76 -7.62
N ASP A 100 -21.63 1.22 -7.44
CA ASP A 100 -22.81 1.99 -7.09
C ASP A 100 -23.15 1.93 -5.58
N LYS A 101 -22.29 1.30 -4.77
CA LYS A 101 -22.51 1.07 -3.35
C LYS A 101 -21.54 1.82 -2.45
N VAL A 102 -20.41 2.23 -2.99
CA VAL A 102 -19.31 2.85 -2.23
C VAL A 102 -18.74 4.06 -2.96
N ASP A 103 -18.13 4.95 -2.21
CA ASP A 103 -17.51 6.16 -2.75
C ASP A 103 -16.09 5.89 -3.28
N LEU A 104 -15.38 4.94 -2.68
CA LEU A 104 -14.00 4.57 -3.03
C LEU A 104 -13.83 3.05 -3.06
N ILE A 105 -13.05 2.57 -4.02
CA ILE A 105 -12.71 1.15 -4.18
C ILE A 105 -11.21 0.94 -3.98
N VAL A 106 -10.88 0.10 -3.01
CA VAL A 106 -9.52 -0.28 -2.64
C VAL A 106 -9.29 -1.74 -2.96
N ILE A 107 -8.21 -2.04 -3.68
CA ILE A 107 -7.73 -3.40 -3.91
C ILE A 107 -6.56 -3.69 -2.99
N LEU A 108 -6.65 -4.74 -2.19
CA LEU A 108 -5.53 -5.34 -1.48
C LEU A 108 -5.09 -6.58 -2.24
N ILE A 109 -3.89 -6.58 -2.81
CA ILE A 109 -3.42 -7.73 -3.59
C ILE A 109 -2.06 -8.24 -3.13
N ASN A 110 -1.97 -9.57 -2.88
CA ASN A 110 -0.71 -10.26 -2.66
C ASN A 110 -0.23 -10.88 -3.96
N SER A 111 0.85 -10.35 -4.55
CA SER A 111 1.34 -10.75 -5.87
C SER A 111 2.86 -10.66 -6.00
N ASP A 112 3.42 -11.31 -7.04
CA ASP A 112 4.85 -11.18 -7.35
C ASP A 112 5.20 -9.76 -7.77
N ARG A 113 6.40 -9.33 -7.39
CA ARG A 113 6.93 -8.00 -7.70
C ARG A 113 6.86 -7.62 -9.19
N LYS A 114 7.02 -8.61 -10.07
CA LYS A 114 7.03 -8.39 -11.53
C LYS A 114 5.65 -7.99 -12.07
N GLU A 115 4.60 -8.34 -11.34
CA GLU A 115 3.22 -8.06 -11.73
C GLU A 115 2.72 -6.69 -11.23
N HIS A 116 3.34 -6.11 -10.21
CA HIS A 116 2.83 -4.91 -9.53
C HIS A 116 2.49 -3.76 -10.48
N GLN A 117 3.36 -3.48 -11.47
CA GLN A 117 3.14 -2.37 -12.41
C GLN A 117 2.01 -2.60 -13.42
N LYS A 118 1.49 -3.83 -13.51
CA LYS A 118 0.37 -4.17 -14.39
C LYS A 118 -1.00 -3.90 -13.73
N HIS A 119 -1.07 -4.01 -12.40
CA HIS A 119 -2.33 -3.93 -11.67
C HIS A 119 -3.16 -2.66 -11.93
N PRO A 120 -2.59 -1.45 -12.11
CA PRO A 120 -3.39 -0.29 -12.49
C PRO A 120 -4.10 -0.41 -13.84
N ALA A 121 -3.55 -1.21 -14.76
CA ALA A 121 -4.20 -1.49 -16.04
C ALA A 121 -5.19 -2.67 -15.95
N GLU A 122 -4.97 -3.59 -15.01
CA GLU A 122 -5.84 -4.73 -14.75
C GLU A 122 -7.13 -4.34 -14.00
N PHE A 123 -7.05 -3.29 -13.15
CA PHE A 123 -8.15 -2.80 -12.32
C PHE A 123 -8.42 -1.30 -12.54
N PRO A 124 -8.78 -0.87 -13.76
CA PRO A 124 -8.84 0.55 -14.12
C PRO A 124 -9.91 1.37 -13.37
N ASP A 125 -10.93 0.71 -12.84
CA ASP A 125 -12.04 1.34 -12.10
C ASP A 125 -11.83 1.28 -10.57
N ALA A 126 -10.66 0.85 -10.08
CA ALA A 126 -10.28 0.99 -8.67
C ALA A 126 -9.66 2.37 -8.43
N ASP A 127 -9.77 2.91 -7.21
CA ASP A 127 -9.11 4.16 -6.81
C ASP A 127 -7.71 3.90 -6.28
N PHE A 128 -7.56 2.89 -5.44
CA PHE A 128 -6.30 2.54 -4.78
C PHE A 128 -5.99 1.06 -4.87
N ILE A 129 -4.71 0.74 -5.09
CA ILE A 129 -4.20 -0.63 -5.11
C ILE A 129 -3.02 -0.72 -4.14
N PHE A 130 -3.18 -1.52 -3.08
CA PHE A 130 -2.11 -1.82 -2.14
C PHE A 130 -1.57 -3.21 -2.42
N VAL A 131 -0.27 -3.28 -2.75
CA VAL A 131 0.39 -4.54 -3.09
C VAL A 131 1.28 -5.04 -1.95
N SER A 132 1.23 -6.33 -1.69
CA SER A 132 2.14 -7.07 -0.83
C SER A 132 2.86 -8.18 -1.61
N GLY A 133 3.83 -8.86 -0.99
CA GLY A 133 4.65 -9.88 -1.66
C GLY A 133 5.96 -9.33 -2.25
N SER A 134 6.29 -8.06 -2.02
CA SER A 134 7.49 -7.40 -2.54
C SER A 134 8.31 -6.70 -1.45
N ASN A 135 9.59 -6.53 -1.74
CA ASN A 135 10.50 -5.72 -0.92
C ASN A 135 10.48 -4.23 -1.29
N ASN A 136 9.84 -3.88 -2.39
CA ASN A 136 9.75 -2.49 -2.84
C ASN A 136 8.84 -1.70 -1.92
N ARG A 137 9.19 -0.44 -1.74
CA ARG A 137 8.38 0.54 -1.01
C ARG A 137 8.11 1.73 -1.92
N THR A 138 6.88 2.14 -2.01
CA THR A 138 6.51 3.39 -2.67
C THR A 138 7.05 4.57 -1.86
N ARG A 139 7.58 5.57 -2.57
CA ARG A 139 8.08 6.82 -1.98
C ARG A 139 7.29 8.00 -2.54
N PRO A 140 7.12 9.10 -1.79
CA PRO A 140 6.30 10.24 -2.24
C PRO A 140 6.69 10.86 -3.58
N HIS A 141 7.98 10.76 -3.95
CA HIS A 141 8.48 11.29 -5.24
C HIS A 141 8.37 10.31 -6.42
N MET A 142 7.87 9.09 -6.19
CA MET A 142 7.67 8.13 -7.28
C MET A 142 6.41 8.53 -8.07
N PRO A 143 6.53 8.69 -9.40
CA PRO A 143 5.39 9.09 -10.21
C PRO A 143 4.28 8.04 -10.13
N GLN A 144 3.07 8.50 -9.96
CA GLN A 144 1.84 7.74 -10.06
C GLN A 144 1.13 8.10 -11.37
N LYS A 145 0.24 7.25 -11.84
CA LYS A 145 -0.62 7.56 -12.97
C LYS A 145 -1.60 8.66 -12.54
N GLU A 146 -1.65 9.75 -13.26
CA GLU A 146 -2.61 10.82 -13.00
C GLU A 146 -4.04 10.28 -13.13
N GLY A 147 -4.89 10.62 -12.18
CA GLY A 147 -6.27 10.12 -12.10
C GLY A 147 -6.41 8.67 -11.63
N GLY A 148 -5.32 8.02 -11.17
CA GLY A 148 -5.33 6.66 -10.64
C GLY A 148 -5.49 5.54 -11.68
N PRO A 149 -5.67 4.29 -11.26
CA PRO A 149 -5.54 3.82 -9.87
C PRO A 149 -4.16 4.07 -9.28
N TYR A 150 -4.13 4.51 -8.02
CA TYR A 150 -2.87 4.75 -7.30
C TYR A 150 -2.33 3.47 -6.71
N LEU A 151 -1.04 3.16 -6.99
CA LEU A 151 -0.39 1.91 -6.62
C LEU A 151 0.61 2.12 -5.48
N TYR A 152 0.40 1.45 -4.35
CA TYR A 152 1.25 1.55 -3.18
C TYR A 152 1.77 0.21 -2.68
N SER A 153 3.02 0.20 -2.19
CA SER A 153 3.65 -0.92 -1.51
C SER A 153 4.39 -0.45 -0.28
N SER A 154 4.12 -1.05 0.88
CA SER A 154 4.78 -0.74 2.16
C SER A 154 6.20 -1.33 2.26
N GLY A 155 6.59 -2.21 1.34
CA GLY A 155 7.80 -2.99 1.44
C GLY A 155 7.66 -4.17 2.39
N LYS A 156 8.72 -4.46 3.17
CA LYS A 156 8.77 -5.64 4.04
C LYS A 156 9.08 -5.32 5.50
N GLN A 157 8.79 -6.29 6.36
CA GLN A 157 9.18 -6.31 7.79
C GLN A 157 8.51 -5.23 8.65
N GLY A 158 7.39 -4.67 8.24
CA GLY A 158 6.70 -3.66 9.04
C GLY A 158 7.54 -2.41 9.37
N LYS A 159 8.55 -2.07 8.54
CA LYS A 159 9.45 -0.94 8.80
C LYS A 159 8.81 0.42 8.50
N TYR A 160 7.75 0.43 7.73
CA TYR A 160 7.06 1.63 7.30
C TYR A 160 5.56 1.43 7.36
N MET A 161 4.88 2.49 7.76
CA MET A 161 3.45 2.65 7.64
C MET A 161 3.16 3.60 6.47
N MET A 162 2.18 3.27 5.66
CA MET A 162 1.67 4.15 4.61
C MET A 162 0.41 4.83 5.14
N VAL A 163 0.34 6.13 4.97
CA VAL A 163 -0.80 6.95 5.33
C VAL A 163 -1.26 7.70 4.09
N LEU A 164 -2.52 7.59 3.77
CA LEU A 164 -3.19 8.38 2.75
C LEU A 164 -4.22 9.28 3.44
N ASP A 165 -3.96 10.58 3.43
CA ASP A 165 -4.91 11.57 3.90
C ASP A 165 -5.73 12.03 2.70
N LEU A 166 -7.05 11.83 2.73
CA LEU A 166 -7.97 12.15 1.66
C LEU A 166 -8.82 13.38 2.05
N ASP A 167 -8.91 14.35 1.16
CA ASP A 167 -9.86 15.48 1.24
C ASP A 167 -10.79 15.41 0.03
N ILE A 168 -11.96 14.82 0.22
CA ILE A 168 -12.97 14.59 -0.83
C ILE A 168 -14.09 15.62 -0.68
N LYS A 169 -14.16 16.56 -1.61
CA LYS A 169 -15.15 17.64 -1.63
C LYS A 169 -16.28 17.38 -2.61
N GLN A 170 -16.02 16.63 -3.66
CA GLN A 170 -16.98 16.37 -4.73
C GLN A 170 -16.86 14.94 -5.24
N TYR A 171 -17.96 14.21 -5.16
CA TYR A 171 -18.05 12.84 -5.71
C TYR A 171 -17.86 12.86 -7.22
N ASN A 172 -17.38 11.76 -7.79
CA ASN A 172 -17.11 11.58 -9.22
C ASN A 172 -16.11 12.58 -9.83
N THR A 173 -15.31 13.24 -9.00
CA THR A 173 -14.20 14.08 -9.42
C THR A 173 -12.87 13.38 -9.13
N PRO A 174 -11.90 13.40 -10.05
CA PRO A 174 -10.62 12.74 -9.84
C PRO A 174 -9.91 13.22 -8.57
N ILE A 175 -9.23 12.28 -7.89
CA ILE A 175 -8.37 12.58 -6.75
C ILE A 175 -6.99 12.95 -7.29
N VAL A 176 -6.39 14.02 -6.78
CA VAL A 176 -5.04 14.47 -7.17
C VAL A 176 -4.06 14.15 -6.04
N ASP A 177 -2.96 13.47 -6.37
CA ASP A 177 -1.86 13.23 -5.41
C ASP A 177 -1.03 14.51 -5.23
N VAL A 178 -1.40 15.31 -4.23
CA VAL A 178 -0.70 16.56 -3.92
C VAL A 178 0.73 16.32 -3.40
N SER A 179 1.02 15.18 -2.79
CA SER A 179 2.35 14.88 -2.27
C SER A 179 3.38 14.71 -3.37
N SER A 180 3.01 14.17 -4.51
CA SER A 180 3.89 14.03 -5.66
C SER A 180 4.23 15.40 -6.27
N HIS A 181 3.25 16.29 -6.40
CA HIS A 181 3.45 17.67 -6.90
C HIS A 181 4.29 18.51 -5.94
N GLU A 182 3.97 18.48 -4.63
CA GLU A 182 4.75 19.17 -3.59
C GLU A 182 6.23 18.71 -3.58
N GLU A 183 6.48 17.40 -3.65
CA GLU A 183 7.86 16.87 -3.67
C GLU A 183 8.58 17.19 -4.99
N LYS A 184 7.87 17.25 -6.11
CA LYS A 184 8.42 17.69 -7.40
C LYS A 184 8.91 19.14 -7.30
N ILE A 185 8.07 20.07 -6.82
CA ILE A 185 8.42 21.47 -6.60
C ILE A 185 9.65 21.57 -5.67
N LYS A 186 9.60 20.89 -4.53
CA LYS A 186 10.71 20.87 -3.56
C LYS A 186 12.01 20.30 -4.13
N SER A 187 11.91 19.26 -4.94
CA SER A 187 13.07 18.65 -5.59
C SER A 187 13.71 19.59 -6.62
N VAL A 188 12.88 20.27 -7.42
CA VAL A 188 13.35 21.23 -8.41
C VAL A 188 13.97 22.46 -7.74
N ASN A 189 13.36 23.00 -6.69
CA ASN A 189 13.91 24.13 -5.94
C ASN A 189 15.28 23.79 -5.34
N ARG A 190 15.48 22.60 -4.79
CA ARG A 190 16.80 22.11 -4.34
C ARG A 190 17.84 22.04 -5.48
N ARG A 191 17.42 21.79 -6.73
CA ARG A 191 18.30 21.82 -7.90
C ARG A 191 18.67 23.26 -8.28
N PHE A 192 17.71 24.17 -8.25
CA PHE A 192 17.98 25.61 -8.47
C PHE A 192 18.92 26.16 -7.41
N GLU A 193 18.73 25.86 -6.13
CA GLU A 193 19.65 26.25 -5.06
C GLU A 193 21.08 25.75 -5.32
N ARG A 194 21.24 24.50 -5.80
CA ARG A 194 22.58 23.98 -6.15
C ARG A 194 23.21 24.70 -7.33
N LEU A 195 22.43 25.02 -8.36
CA LEU A 195 22.91 25.79 -9.52
C LEU A 195 23.29 27.21 -9.11
N GLN A 196 22.49 27.83 -8.21
CA GLN A 196 22.69 29.19 -7.72
C GLN A 196 23.95 29.36 -6.84
N LYS A 197 24.44 28.27 -6.22
CA LYS A 197 25.67 28.29 -5.40
C LYS A 197 26.91 28.75 -6.14
N LYS A 198 26.93 28.68 -7.49
CA LYS A 198 28.05 29.13 -8.31
C LYS A 198 28.29 30.63 -8.19
N ASP A 199 27.23 31.41 -8.18
CA ASP A 199 27.24 32.87 -7.92
C ASP A 199 25.84 33.31 -7.45
N PRO A 200 25.65 33.57 -6.14
CA PRO A 200 24.34 33.96 -5.60
C PRO A 200 23.84 35.32 -6.09
N THR A 201 24.72 36.15 -6.69
CA THR A 201 24.36 37.53 -7.06
C THR A 201 23.80 37.64 -8.48
N LYS A 202 24.03 36.62 -9.33
CA LYS A 202 23.57 36.58 -10.72
C LYS A 202 22.34 35.70 -10.88
N SER A 203 21.48 36.01 -11.83
CA SER A 203 20.39 35.13 -12.21
C SER A 203 20.90 33.83 -12.81
N LEU A 204 20.12 32.75 -12.73
CA LEU A 204 20.49 31.46 -13.38
C LEU A 204 20.67 31.62 -14.89
N ASP A 205 19.86 32.49 -15.52
CA ASP A 205 19.96 32.73 -16.96
C ASP A 205 21.29 33.39 -17.34
N GLU A 206 21.78 34.34 -16.53
CA GLU A 206 23.08 34.96 -16.71
C GLU A 206 24.25 34.00 -16.44
N LEU A 207 24.14 33.21 -15.33
CA LEU A 207 25.17 32.25 -14.94
C LEU A 207 25.45 31.19 -15.99
N TYR A 208 24.38 30.74 -16.68
CA TYR A 208 24.42 29.61 -17.58
C TYR A 208 24.19 29.97 -19.05
N LYS A 209 24.19 31.28 -19.42
CA LYS A 209 24.00 31.79 -20.79
C LYS A 209 24.88 31.09 -21.84
N GLY A 210 26.13 30.74 -21.47
CA GLY A 210 27.07 30.02 -22.35
C GLY A 210 26.96 28.48 -22.31
N GLN A 211 25.96 27.91 -21.59
CA GLN A 211 25.81 26.48 -21.41
C GLN A 211 24.40 26.00 -21.86
N PRO A 212 24.19 25.76 -23.17
CA PRO A 212 22.87 25.48 -23.75
C PRO A 212 22.16 24.30 -23.09
N ASN A 213 22.89 23.24 -22.73
CA ASN A 213 22.31 22.07 -22.08
C ASN A 213 21.77 22.37 -20.66
N VAL A 214 22.48 23.21 -19.90
CA VAL A 214 22.05 23.65 -18.57
C VAL A 214 20.85 24.59 -18.69
N MET A 215 20.86 25.51 -19.64
CA MET A 215 19.74 26.40 -19.92
C MET A 215 18.47 25.63 -20.29
N LYS A 216 18.59 24.60 -21.12
CA LYS A 216 17.46 23.70 -21.44
C LYS A 216 16.86 23.03 -20.20
N LEU A 217 17.72 22.56 -19.29
CA LEU A 217 17.26 21.99 -18.01
C LEU A 217 16.58 23.03 -17.10
N ILE A 218 17.10 24.26 -17.03
CA ILE A 218 16.49 25.35 -16.25
C ILE A 218 15.10 25.66 -16.78
N VAL A 219 14.92 25.75 -18.08
CA VAL A 219 13.60 25.98 -18.71
C VAL A 219 12.64 24.83 -18.38
N GLN A 220 13.10 23.58 -18.52
CA GLN A 220 12.31 22.41 -18.19
C GLN A 220 11.89 22.42 -16.70
N TYR A 221 12.79 22.73 -15.80
CA TYR A 221 12.51 22.80 -14.37
C TYR A 221 11.51 23.88 -14.00
N ARG A 222 11.56 25.05 -14.67
CA ARG A 222 10.54 26.10 -14.49
C ARG A 222 9.16 25.64 -14.96
N GLN A 223 9.13 24.94 -16.10
CA GLN A 223 7.87 24.36 -16.59
C GLN A 223 7.33 23.31 -15.65
N ASP A 224 8.21 22.42 -15.15
CA ASP A 224 7.82 21.37 -14.17
C ASP A 224 7.20 21.95 -12.89
N ILE A 225 7.70 23.07 -12.37
CA ILE A 225 7.12 23.79 -11.23
C ILE A 225 5.75 24.35 -11.60
N LYS A 226 5.67 25.06 -12.73
CA LYS A 226 4.42 25.67 -13.19
C LYS A 226 3.31 24.63 -13.38
N ASP A 227 3.62 23.50 -14.00
CA ASP A 227 2.66 22.42 -14.22
C ASP A 227 2.16 21.84 -12.88
N ALA A 228 3.08 21.65 -11.93
CA ALA A 228 2.73 21.17 -10.60
C ALA A 228 1.88 22.18 -9.82
N GLU A 229 2.18 23.47 -9.88
CA GLU A 229 1.39 24.54 -9.25
C GLU A 229 -0.02 24.62 -9.84
N VAL A 230 -0.15 24.51 -11.16
CA VAL A 230 -1.46 24.50 -11.86
C VAL A 230 -2.27 23.27 -11.45
N ALA A 231 -1.65 22.08 -11.36
CA ALA A 231 -2.31 20.86 -10.89
C ALA A 231 -2.83 21.00 -9.45
N LEU A 232 -2.02 21.58 -8.53
CA LEU A 232 -2.40 21.84 -7.16
C LEU A 232 -3.55 22.85 -7.07
N ALA A 233 -3.50 23.95 -7.83
CA ALA A 233 -4.52 24.99 -7.80
C ALA A 233 -5.89 24.54 -8.33
N ASN A 234 -5.90 23.59 -9.26
CA ASN A 234 -7.11 23.07 -9.90
C ASN A 234 -7.67 21.81 -9.23
N SER A 235 -6.99 21.27 -8.20
CA SER A 235 -7.45 20.05 -7.53
C SER A 235 -8.66 20.33 -6.63
N VAL A 236 -9.75 19.58 -6.86
CA VAL A 236 -10.96 19.59 -6.03
C VAL A 236 -10.83 18.57 -4.93
N ASN A 237 -10.60 17.31 -5.29
CA ASN A 237 -10.32 16.22 -4.38
C ASN A 237 -8.81 16.01 -4.30
N THR A 238 -8.29 15.88 -3.10
CA THR A 238 -6.84 15.72 -2.89
C THR A 238 -6.51 14.51 -2.05
N MET A 239 -5.35 13.95 -2.33
CA MET A 239 -4.74 12.91 -1.53
C MET A 239 -3.32 13.32 -1.17
N LYS A 240 -2.96 13.13 0.09
CA LYS A 240 -1.58 13.29 0.58
C LYS A 240 -1.01 11.96 1.04
N PHE A 241 -0.02 11.46 0.31
CA PHE A 241 0.67 10.22 0.64
C PHE A 241 1.86 10.48 1.56
N GLN A 242 1.93 9.73 2.65
CA GLN A 242 3.06 9.74 3.58
C GLN A 242 3.57 8.32 3.80
N SER A 243 4.90 8.16 3.81
CA SER A 243 5.56 6.91 4.19
C SER A 243 6.33 7.14 5.48
N ILE A 244 5.74 6.70 6.59
CA ILE A 244 6.25 6.93 7.94
C ILE A 244 7.16 5.78 8.34
N ALA A 245 8.42 6.07 8.64
CA ALA A 245 9.36 5.08 9.15
C ALA A 245 9.03 4.74 10.61
N LEU A 246 8.71 3.48 10.90
CA LEU A 246 8.49 2.99 12.25
C LEU A 246 9.84 2.82 12.94
N SER A 247 10.30 3.86 13.60
CA SER A 247 11.60 3.97 14.25
C SER A 247 11.46 4.41 15.70
N LYS A 248 12.54 4.31 16.48
CA LYS A 248 12.61 4.77 17.89
C LYS A 248 12.26 6.25 18.11
N LYS A 249 12.04 7.04 17.04
CA LYS A 249 11.59 8.44 17.12
C LYS A 249 10.06 8.56 17.29
N ILE A 250 9.33 7.50 16.99
CA ILE A 250 7.88 7.43 17.22
C ILE A 250 7.70 6.92 18.65
N LYS A 251 6.89 7.64 19.42
CA LYS A 251 6.56 7.25 20.80
C LYS A 251 5.65 6.02 20.74
N ASP A 252 6.01 4.98 21.48
CA ASP A 252 5.19 3.79 21.63
C ASP A 252 3.94 4.10 22.48
N ASP A 253 2.83 3.46 22.14
CA ASP A 253 1.70 3.34 23.03
C ASP A 253 2.06 2.36 24.16
N PRO A 254 1.96 2.74 25.45
CA PRO A 254 2.43 1.91 26.56
C PRO A 254 1.72 0.54 26.66
N ASP A 255 0.42 0.51 26.37
CA ASP A 255 -0.39 -0.72 26.50
C ASP A 255 -0.05 -1.69 25.35
N MET A 256 0.10 -1.15 24.12
CA MET A 256 0.54 -1.93 22.97
C MET A 256 1.96 -2.42 23.14
N LEU A 257 2.87 -1.63 23.68
CA LEU A 257 4.26 -2.04 23.94
C LEU A 257 4.29 -3.22 24.93
N SER A 258 3.57 -3.10 26.04
CA SER A 258 3.46 -4.17 27.04
C SER A 258 2.88 -5.48 26.46
N PHE A 259 1.85 -5.36 25.62
CA PHE A 259 1.28 -6.50 24.90
C PHE A 259 2.29 -7.16 23.95
N VAL A 260 3.01 -6.36 23.16
CA VAL A 260 4.03 -6.84 22.20
C VAL A 260 5.18 -7.51 22.93
N ASP A 261 5.72 -6.92 23.99
CA ASP A 261 6.83 -7.47 24.78
C ASP A 261 6.44 -8.82 25.39
N THR A 262 5.24 -8.94 25.97
CA THR A 262 4.70 -10.19 26.50
C THR A 262 4.57 -11.27 25.42
N SER A 263 4.09 -10.89 24.24
CA SER A 263 3.95 -11.79 23.09
C SER A 263 5.31 -12.28 22.59
N LEU A 264 6.30 -11.40 22.48
CA LEU A 264 7.67 -11.74 22.05
C LEU A 264 8.36 -12.66 23.06
N LEU A 265 8.20 -12.43 24.37
CA LEU A 265 8.71 -13.32 25.40
C LEU A 265 8.10 -14.72 25.28
N THR A 266 6.81 -14.82 25.03
CA THR A 266 6.12 -16.09 24.82
C THR A 266 6.64 -16.81 23.58
N CYS A 267 6.78 -16.13 22.45
CA CYS A 267 7.38 -16.69 21.23
C CYS A 267 8.83 -17.19 21.46
N THR A 268 9.63 -16.43 22.18
CA THR A 268 11.01 -16.81 22.51
C THR A 268 11.06 -18.09 23.36
N LYS A 269 10.15 -18.23 24.34
CA LYS A 269 10.06 -19.45 25.16
C LYS A 269 9.64 -20.67 24.33
N LEU A 270 8.71 -20.49 23.39
CA LEU A 270 8.27 -21.56 22.49
C LEU A 270 9.38 -21.98 21.53
N ASN A 271 10.10 -21.07 20.92
CA ASN A 271 11.21 -21.35 20.02
C ASN A 271 12.34 -22.11 20.72
N LYS A 272 12.69 -21.77 21.96
CA LYS A 272 13.67 -22.52 22.75
C LYS A 272 13.24 -23.97 22.97
N LYS A 273 11.94 -24.25 23.17
CA LYS A 273 11.42 -25.60 23.29
C LYS A 273 11.50 -26.40 21.99
N ILE A 274 11.32 -25.75 20.85
CA ILE A 274 11.39 -26.38 19.51
C ILE A 274 12.86 -26.75 19.16
N ASP A 275 13.82 -25.86 19.41
CA ASP A 275 15.24 -26.12 19.17
C ASP A 275 15.76 -27.34 19.95
N TYR A 276 15.28 -27.55 21.17
CA TYR A 276 15.62 -28.74 21.97
C TYR A 276 15.05 -30.04 21.39
N LYS A 277 13.92 -30.01 20.65
CA LYS A 277 13.27 -31.20 20.09
C LYS A 277 13.72 -31.54 18.67
N VAL A 278 14.13 -30.55 17.89
CA VAL A 278 14.36 -30.71 16.45
C VAL A 278 15.83 -30.87 16.07
N ASN A 279 16.79 -30.52 16.91
CA ASN A 279 18.21 -30.61 16.51
C ASN A 279 19.17 -30.97 17.66
N PRO A 280 19.22 -32.26 18.09
CA PRO A 280 20.27 -32.71 19.04
C PRO A 280 21.65 -32.86 18.38
N LYS A 281 21.83 -32.54 17.09
CA LYS A 281 23.07 -32.78 16.30
C LYS A 281 23.63 -31.54 15.58
N ARG A 282 23.40 -30.34 16.03
CA ARG A 282 24.21 -29.19 15.59
C ARG A 282 25.16 -28.84 16.71
N LYS A 283 26.27 -29.63 16.77
CA LYS A 283 27.56 -29.22 17.36
C LYS A 283 28.46 -28.78 16.22
#